data_43fd46878f8b4552841d7eaed779657c
#
_entry.id   43fd46878f8b4552841d7eaed779657c
#
_cell.length_a   1.000
_cell.length_b   1.000
_cell.length_c   1.000
_cell.angle_alpha   90.00
_cell.angle_beta   90.00
_cell.angle_gamma   90.00
#
_symmetry.space_group_name_H-M   'P 1'
#
loop_
_entity.id
_entity.type
_entity.pdbx_description
1 polymer ?
#
loop_
_entity_poly.entity_id
_entity_poly.type
_entity_poly.pdbx_seq_one_letter_code
_entity_poly.pdbx_strand_id
1 'polypeptide(L)'
;VITQRESSVETGNTIAINAAENVTANVTISDVNINTSGAAVSTNGKGNVNIELDGTNTLKSGRNHAGLEKNSDGNQGKLTITDENENGKLIATGGDSAAGIGGGYCGDGNDITIAGGKVTATGGNYGAGIGGGAHGNGKNITITDGEVTAIGGLNGAGIGGGISSKGEKISISGDATLKVQGGSGDYWDGAISIRGSQVKAACRKGY
;
A
#
# COMPACT_ATOMS: atom_id res chain seq x y z
N VAL A 1 -11.04 -1.08 17.32
CA VAL A 1 -9.94 -2.03 17.12
C VAL A 1 -10.50 -3.28 16.44
N ILE A 2 -9.83 -3.74 15.41
CA ILE A 2 -10.10 -5.02 14.75
C ILE A 2 -8.90 -5.93 15.05
N THR A 3 -9.15 -7.06 15.67
CA THR A 3 -8.11 -8.04 16.01
C THR A 3 -8.56 -9.44 15.64
N GLN A 4 -7.61 -10.32 15.48
CA GLN A 4 -7.83 -11.74 15.25
C GLN A 4 -7.52 -12.52 16.53
N ARG A 5 -8.39 -13.48 16.88
CA ARG A 5 -8.24 -14.27 18.11
C ARG A 5 -6.94 -15.07 18.17
N GLU A 6 -6.50 -15.59 17.02
CA GLU A 6 -5.27 -16.39 16.87
C GLU A 6 -4.51 -15.89 15.65
N SER A 7 -3.63 -14.91 15.84
CA SER A 7 -2.86 -14.27 14.75
C SER A 7 -1.88 -15.20 14.05
N SER A 8 -1.50 -16.31 14.66
CA SER A 8 -0.66 -17.35 14.06
C SER A 8 -1.38 -18.17 12.98
N VAL A 9 -2.72 -18.13 12.94
CA VAL A 9 -3.54 -18.88 11.98
C VAL A 9 -4.08 -17.94 10.92
N GLU A 10 -3.87 -18.27 9.64
CA GLU A 10 -4.46 -17.50 8.55
C GLU A 10 -5.99 -17.61 8.55
N THR A 11 -6.68 -16.49 8.26
CA THR A 11 -8.12 -16.46 8.03
C THR A 11 -8.44 -15.99 6.62
N GLY A 12 -9.52 -16.53 6.05
CA GLY A 12 -10.08 -16.04 4.78
C GLY A 12 -11.06 -14.87 4.94
N ASN A 13 -11.34 -14.44 6.17
CA ASN A 13 -12.23 -13.30 6.42
C ASN A 13 -11.58 -11.99 5.96
N THR A 14 -12.40 -11.09 5.43
CA THR A 14 -11.96 -9.81 4.91
C THR A 14 -12.46 -8.65 5.75
N ILE A 15 -11.78 -7.51 5.67
CA ILE A 15 -12.18 -6.27 6.33
C ILE A 15 -12.52 -5.25 5.24
N ALA A 16 -13.75 -4.72 5.25
CA ALA A 16 -14.16 -3.62 4.39
C ALA A 16 -14.45 -2.38 5.24
N ILE A 17 -13.72 -1.29 4.97
CA ILE A 17 -13.88 -0.01 5.67
C ILE A 17 -14.55 0.96 4.71
N ASN A 18 -15.79 1.35 5.03
CA ASN A 18 -16.57 2.27 4.22
C ASN A 18 -16.73 3.62 4.96
N ALA A 19 -16.05 4.64 4.48
CA ALA A 19 -16.13 5.99 5.04
C ALA A 19 -17.06 6.86 4.19
N ALA A 20 -18.08 7.45 4.82
CA ALA A 20 -18.99 8.38 4.16
C ALA A 20 -18.26 9.69 3.80
N GLU A 21 -18.78 10.42 2.85
CA GLU A 21 -18.24 11.73 2.44
C GLU A 21 -18.14 12.68 3.64
N ASN A 22 -17.03 13.41 3.74
CA ASN A 22 -16.71 14.32 4.85
C ASN A 22 -16.55 13.63 6.23
N VAL A 23 -16.40 12.30 6.26
CA VAL A 23 -16.11 11.53 7.48
C VAL A 23 -14.71 10.95 7.40
N THR A 24 -14.05 10.85 8.54
CA THR A 24 -12.81 10.07 8.68
C THR A 24 -13.09 8.84 9.54
N ALA A 25 -12.92 7.66 8.96
CA ALA A 25 -12.97 6.40 9.70
C ALA A 25 -11.59 6.13 10.32
N ASN A 26 -11.51 6.05 11.65
CA ASN A 26 -10.30 5.67 12.37
C ASN A 26 -10.42 4.20 12.80
N VAL A 27 -9.51 3.37 12.32
CA VAL A 27 -9.55 1.92 12.55
C VAL A 27 -8.17 1.45 12.99
N THR A 28 -8.08 0.81 14.14
CA THR A 28 -6.87 0.08 14.53
C THR A 28 -6.98 -1.37 14.06
N ILE A 29 -5.96 -1.87 13.37
CA ILE A 29 -5.78 -3.29 13.08
C ILE A 29 -4.67 -3.85 13.95
N SER A 30 -4.95 -4.92 14.66
CA SER A 30 -4.03 -5.51 15.64
C SER A 30 -3.92 -7.01 15.43
N ASP A 31 -2.72 -7.47 15.11
CA ASP A 31 -2.37 -8.88 14.94
C ASP A 31 -3.29 -9.66 13.99
N VAL A 32 -3.68 -9.05 12.87
CA VAL A 32 -4.51 -9.73 11.86
C VAL A 32 -3.64 -10.48 10.84
N ASN A 33 -4.07 -11.68 10.47
CA ASN A 33 -3.39 -12.54 9.50
C ASN A 33 -4.41 -13.07 8.49
N ILE A 34 -4.56 -12.35 7.37
CA ILE A 34 -5.57 -12.61 6.36
C ILE A 34 -4.90 -13.12 5.08
N ASN A 35 -5.41 -14.25 4.58
CA ASN A 35 -5.07 -14.81 3.26
C ASN A 35 -6.37 -15.20 2.55
N THR A 36 -6.75 -14.47 1.53
CA THR A 36 -8.06 -14.58 0.89
C THR A 36 -7.97 -14.51 -0.64
N SER A 37 -9.00 -14.99 -1.32
CA SER A 37 -9.12 -14.82 -2.78
C SER A 37 -9.60 -13.44 -3.20
N GLY A 38 -10.16 -12.64 -2.29
CA GLY A 38 -10.56 -11.25 -2.48
C GLY A 38 -9.53 -10.26 -1.97
N ALA A 39 -9.96 -9.04 -1.66
CA ALA A 39 -9.15 -8.05 -0.96
C ALA A 39 -9.11 -8.36 0.55
N ALA A 40 -7.92 -8.50 1.15
CA ALA A 40 -7.79 -8.77 2.57
C ALA A 40 -8.35 -7.63 3.42
N VAL A 41 -7.94 -6.41 3.11
CA VAL A 41 -8.52 -5.18 3.65
C VAL A 41 -8.81 -4.24 2.49
N SER A 42 -10.03 -3.70 2.43
CA SER A 42 -10.41 -2.69 1.44
C SER A 42 -10.94 -1.42 2.10
N THR A 43 -10.57 -0.28 1.54
CA THR A 43 -11.07 1.03 1.93
C THR A 43 -11.94 1.59 0.81
N ASN A 44 -13.17 1.91 1.15
CA ASN A 44 -14.17 2.33 0.18
C ASN A 44 -14.89 3.62 0.65
N GLY A 45 -15.61 4.23 -0.27
CA GLY A 45 -16.37 5.44 0.01
C GLY A 45 -15.56 6.71 -0.22
N LYS A 46 -16.21 7.86 -0.02
CA LYS A 46 -15.64 9.18 -0.32
C LYS A 46 -14.92 9.82 0.87
N GLY A 47 -15.07 9.26 2.06
CA GLY A 47 -14.41 9.74 3.27
C GLY A 47 -12.99 9.23 3.43
N ASN A 48 -12.26 9.84 4.35
CA ASN A 48 -10.91 9.43 4.68
C ASN A 48 -10.90 8.17 5.55
N VAL A 49 -9.84 7.38 5.44
CA VAL A 49 -9.60 6.23 6.30
C VAL A 49 -8.22 6.37 6.93
N ASN A 50 -8.16 6.35 8.25
CA ASN A 50 -6.92 6.23 9.00
C ASN A 50 -6.83 4.81 9.56
N ILE A 51 -5.75 4.12 9.25
CA ILE A 51 -5.42 2.80 9.79
C ILE A 51 -4.25 2.95 10.75
N GLU A 52 -4.53 2.74 12.02
CA GLU A 52 -3.52 2.61 13.07
C GLU A 52 -3.05 1.16 13.12
N LEU A 53 -1.74 0.97 13.06
CA LEU A 53 -1.12 -0.34 13.17
C LEU A 53 -0.82 -0.66 14.65
N ASP A 54 -1.15 -1.88 15.06
CA ASP A 54 -0.76 -2.43 16.35
C ASP A 54 -0.34 -3.89 16.15
N GLY A 55 0.80 -4.30 16.71
CA GLY A 55 1.36 -5.62 16.51
C GLY A 55 1.68 -5.97 15.05
N THR A 56 1.58 -7.22 14.67
CA THR A 56 1.93 -7.70 13.33
C THR A 56 0.71 -8.02 12.49
N ASN A 57 0.52 -7.27 11.41
CA ASN A 57 -0.60 -7.41 10.50
C ASN A 57 -0.12 -7.96 9.15
N THR A 58 -0.64 -9.10 8.74
CA THR A 58 -0.33 -9.74 7.45
C THR A 58 -1.58 -9.79 6.59
N LEU A 59 -1.50 -9.16 5.42
CA LEU A 59 -2.59 -9.03 4.47
C LEU A 59 -2.15 -9.60 3.13
N LYS A 60 -2.71 -10.73 2.74
CA LYS A 60 -2.47 -11.36 1.45
C LYS A 60 -3.78 -11.50 0.70
N SER A 61 -3.84 -10.84 -0.44
CA SER A 61 -5.02 -10.80 -1.30
C SER A 61 -4.88 -11.69 -2.51
N GLY A 62 -6.02 -12.09 -3.04
CA GLY A 62 -6.09 -12.89 -4.24
C GLY A 62 -5.87 -12.08 -5.51
N ARG A 63 -5.92 -12.78 -6.65
CA ARG A 63 -5.72 -12.18 -7.98
C ARG A 63 -6.60 -10.95 -8.17
N ASN A 64 -6.04 -9.90 -8.74
CA ASN A 64 -6.67 -8.62 -9.05
C ASN A 64 -6.97 -7.72 -7.82
N HIS A 65 -6.63 -8.14 -6.61
CA HIS A 65 -6.85 -7.37 -5.38
C HIS A 65 -5.55 -6.98 -4.71
N ALA A 66 -5.47 -5.74 -4.22
CA ALA A 66 -4.33 -5.28 -3.46
C ALA A 66 -4.33 -5.82 -2.02
N GLY A 67 -3.17 -6.00 -1.42
CA GLY A 67 -3.05 -6.47 -0.04
C GLY A 67 -3.81 -5.58 0.94
N LEU A 68 -3.58 -4.28 0.87
CA LEU A 68 -4.44 -3.24 1.42
C LEU A 68 -5.00 -2.44 0.24
N GLU A 69 -6.25 -2.70 -0.10
CA GLU A 69 -6.84 -2.19 -1.31
C GLU A 69 -7.48 -0.82 -1.12
N LYS A 70 -7.04 0.11 -1.94
CA LYS A 70 -7.62 1.42 -2.10
C LYS A 70 -7.71 1.75 -3.58
N ASN A 71 -8.82 1.39 -4.19
CA ASN A 71 -9.10 1.82 -5.55
C ASN A 71 -9.56 3.27 -5.56
N SER A 72 -8.99 4.07 -6.43
CA SER A 72 -9.38 5.46 -6.61
C SER A 72 -10.03 5.63 -7.97
N ASP A 73 -11.32 5.86 -7.97
CA ASP A 73 -12.11 6.25 -9.14
C ASP A 73 -12.19 7.77 -9.32
N GLY A 74 -11.30 8.51 -8.65
CA GLY A 74 -11.22 9.96 -8.68
C GLY A 74 -12.04 10.69 -7.60
N ASN A 75 -12.85 9.97 -6.83
CA ASN A 75 -13.74 10.56 -5.81
C ASN A 75 -13.59 9.92 -4.42
N GLN A 76 -12.54 9.16 -4.18
CA GLN A 76 -12.33 8.50 -2.89
C GLN A 76 -11.46 9.34 -1.96
N GLY A 77 -11.72 9.22 -0.65
CA GLY A 77 -10.96 9.89 0.37
C GLY A 77 -9.51 9.40 0.48
N LYS A 78 -8.75 10.01 1.35
CA LYS A 78 -7.36 9.69 1.62
C LYS A 78 -7.25 8.44 2.50
N LEU A 79 -6.26 7.58 2.22
CA LEU A 79 -5.80 6.53 3.12
C LEU A 79 -4.56 7.02 3.88
N THR A 80 -4.60 6.95 5.20
CA THR A 80 -3.43 7.22 6.05
C THR A 80 -3.12 5.99 6.90
N ILE A 81 -1.86 5.59 6.94
CA ILE A 81 -1.35 4.53 7.82
C ILE A 81 -0.49 5.19 8.88
N THR A 82 -0.79 4.91 10.14
CA THR A 82 -0.10 5.45 11.32
C THR A 82 0.37 4.33 12.26
N ASP A 83 1.25 4.64 13.17
CA ASP A 83 1.76 3.78 14.23
C ASP A 83 2.19 4.65 15.41
N GLU A 84 1.21 5.09 16.22
CA GLU A 84 1.43 6.02 17.31
C GLU A 84 2.20 5.39 18.49
N ASN A 85 2.14 4.07 18.63
CA ASN A 85 2.80 3.33 19.72
C ASN A 85 4.11 2.63 19.29
N GLU A 86 4.55 2.83 18.04
CA GLU A 86 5.82 2.35 17.48
C GLU A 86 6.04 0.82 17.53
N ASN A 87 4.95 0.05 17.58
CA ASN A 87 4.99 -1.42 17.59
C ASN A 87 4.34 -2.06 16.35
N GLY A 88 3.80 -1.23 15.48
CA GLY A 88 2.99 -1.64 14.35
C GLY A 88 3.80 -2.12 13.16
N LYS A 89 3.40 -3.30 12.65
CA LYS A 89 3.96 -3.87 11.43
C LYS A 89 2.85 -4.23 10.46
N LEU A 90 3.05 -3.87 9.20
CA LEU A 90 2.17 -4.24 8.09
C LEU A 90 2.95 -4.99 7.02
N ILE A 91 2.50 -6.18 6.66
CA ILE A 91 2.98 -6.95 5.51
C ILE A 91 1.79 -7.07 4.55
N ALA A 92 1.83 -6.31 3.46
CA ALA A 92 0.75 -6.29 2.48
C ALA A 92 1.24 -6.86 1.15
N THR A 93 0.60 -7.94 0.69
CA THR A 93 0.94 -8.62 -0.56
C THR A 93 -0.27 -8.62 -1.48
N GLY A 94 -0.12 -7.99 -2.62
CA GLY A 94 -1.12 -7.99 -3.67
C GLY A 94 -1.13 -9.27 -4.49
N GLY A 95 -2.29 -9.59 -5.05
CA GLY A 95 -2.43 -10.64 -6.06
C GLY A 95 -1.84 -10.24 -7.41
N ASP A 96 -1.86 -11.13 -8.37
CA ASP A 96 -1.07 -11.09 -9.62
C ASP A 96 -1.06 -9.75 -10.38
N SER A 97 -2.17 -9.05 -10.42
CA SER A 97 -2.30 -7.78 -11.18
C SER A 97 -2.55 -6.55 -10.29
N ALA A 98 -2.22 -6.64 -9.00
CA ALA A 98 -2.58 -5.62 -8.04
C ALA A 98 -1.39 -5.13 -7.21
N ALA A 99 -1.53 -3.98 -6.60
CA ALA A 99 -0.52 -3.40 -5.72
C ALA A 99 -0.41 -4.15 -4.38
N GLY A 100 0.71 -4.00 -3.68
CA GLY A 100 0.79 -4.39 -2.28
C GLY A 100 -0.14 -3.53 -1.42
N ILE A 101 -0.01 -2.20 -1.56
CA ILE A 101 -0.90 -1.20 -0.96
C ILE A 101 -1.37 -0.27 -2.08
N GLY A 102 -2.68 -0.17 -2.30
CA GLY A 102 -3.26 0.72 -3.29
C GLY A 102 -4.25 0.06 -4.23
N GLY A 103 -4.08 0.20 -5.55
CA GLY A 103 -5.04 -0.25 -6.55
C GLY A 103 -5.06 -1.76 -6.79
N GLY A 104 -6.25 -2.31 -6.98
CA GLY A 104 -6.46 -3.59 -7.61
C GLY A 104 -6.23 -3.53 -9.13
N TYR A 105 -6.63 -4.55 -9.89
CA TYR A 105 -6.54 -4.55 -11.35
C TYR A 105 -7.29 -3.37 -11.96
N CYS A 106 -6.64 -2.63 -12.83
CA CYS A 106 -7.10 -1.36 -13.41
C CYS A 106 -7.42 -0.27 -12.36
N GLY A 107 -7.05 -0.48 -11.10
CA GLY A 107 -7.29 0.46 -10.01
C GLY A 107 -6.10 1.39 -9.80
N ASP A 108 -6.37 2.68 -9.70
CA ASP A 108 -5.39 3.68 -9.27
C ASP A 108 -5.17 3.57 -7.76
N GLY A 109 -3.93 3.71 -7.31
CA GLY A 109 -3.58 3.84 -5.89
C GLY A 109 -3.20 5.28 -5.57
N ASN A 110 -4.23 6.14 -5.39
CA ASN A 110 -4.03 7.57 -5.18
C ASN A 110 -4.27 7.97 -3.72
N ASP A 111 -3.72 9.13 -3.33
CA ASP A 111 -3.96 9.77 -2.03
C ASP A 111 -3.65 8.83 -0.83
N ILE A 112 -2.47 8.23 -0.87
CA ILE A 112 -1.96 7.32 0.17
C ILE A 112 -0.89 8.04 0.98
N THR A 113 -1.01 8.01 2.31
CA THR A 113 0.00 8.52 3.23
C THR A 113 0.45 7.41 4.17
N ILE A 114 1.77 7.24 4.32
CA ILE A 114 2.37 6.43 5.37
C ILE A 114 3.09 7.38 6.32
N ALA A 115 2.65 7.40 7.57
CA ALA A 115 3.11 8.30 8.61
C ALA A 115 3.63 7.55 9.85
N GLY A 116 3.97 6.27 9.70
CA GLY A 116 4.56 5.44 10.74
C GLY A 116 4.54 3.96 10.41
N GLY A 117 5.13 3.17 11.30
CA GLY A 117 5.14 1.71 11.27
C GLY A 117 6.22 1.08 10.40
N LYS A 118 6.35 -0.23 10.58
CA LYS A 118 7.20 -1.06 9.73
C LYS A 118 6.37 -1.67 8.60
N VAL A 119 6.36 -1.02 7.45
CA VAL A 119 5.52 -1.38 6.30
C VAL A 119 6.31 -2.13 5.24
N THR A 120 5.86 -3.32 4.88
CA THR A 120 6.35 -4.08 3.72
C THR A 120 5.21 -4.25 2.73
N ALA A 121 5.32 -3.65 1.56
CA ALA A 121 4.33 -3.71 0.51
C ALA A 121 4.92 -4.40 -0.73
N THR A 122 4.34 -5.50 -1.15
CA THR A 122 4.78 -6.27 -2.31
C THR A 122 3.66 -6.35 -3.34
N GLY A 123 3.87 -5.81 -4.52
CA GLY A 123 2.95 -5.92 -5.64
C GLY A 123 2.99 -7.31 -6.29
N GLY A 124 1.87 -7.72 -6.87
CA GLY A 124 1.84 -8.86 -7.80
C GLY A 124 2.55 -8.52 -9.11
N ASN A 125 2.64 -9.48 -10.04
CA ASN A 125 3.50 -9.38 -11.25
C ASN A 125 3.40 -8.06 -12.02
N TYR A 126 2.23 -7.44 -12.05
CA TYR A 126 1.97 -6.22 -12.81
C TYR A 126 1.63 -5.01 -11.94
N GLY A 127 1.63 -5.17 -10.62
CA GLY A 127 1.27 -4.13 -9.66
C GLY A 127 2.47 -3.44 -9.03
N ALA A 128 2.28 -2.23 -8.56
CA ALA A 128 3.25 -1.52 -7.75
C ALA A 128 3.36 -2.11 -6.34
N GLY A 129 4.49 -1.91 -5.67
CA GLY A 129 4.56 -2.17 -4.23
C GLY A 129 3.57 -1.28 -3.48
N ILE A 130 3.67 0.04 -3.70
CA ILE A 130 2.70 1.03 -3.20
C ILE A 130 2.25 1.88 -4.39
N GLY A 131 0.94 1.90 -4.67
CA GLY A 131 0.36 2.69 -5.74
C GLY A 131 -0.62 1.93 -6.61
N GLY A 132 -0.50 2.00 -7.93
CA GLY A 132 -1.44 1.40 -8.86
C GLY A 132 -1.30 -0.11 -9.05
N GLY A 133 -2.42 -0.77 -9.33
CA GLY A 133 -2.41 -2.11 -9.91
C GLY A 133 -2.02 -2.07 -11.39
N ALA A 134 -2.09 -3.21 -12.09
CA ALA A 134 -1.88 -3.26 -13.53
C ALA A 134 -2.80 -2.25 -14.23
N HIS A 135 -2.25 -1.40 -15.08
CA HIS A 135 -2.93 -0.30 -15.79
C HIS A 135 -3.50 0.80 -14.85
N GLY A 136 -3.13 0.81 -13.58
CA GLY A 136 -3.49 1.82 -12.59
C GLY A 136 -2.32 2.73 -12.22
N ASN A 137 -2.57 4.03 -12.06
CA ASN A 137 -1.57 5.01 -11.67
C ASN A 137 -1.40 5.04 -10.15
N GLY A 138 -0.21 5.47 -9.69
CA GLY A 138 0.03 5.83 -8.30
C GLY A 138 0.26 7.34 -8.20
N LYS A 139 -0.63 8.06 -7.49
CA LYS A 139 -0.58 9.52 -7.45
C LYS A 139 -0.80 10.06 -6.04
N ASN A 140 -0.16 11.18 -5.71
CA ASN A 140 -0.24 11.79 -4.39
C ASN A 140 0.13 10.82 -3.26
N ILE A 141 1.23 10.07 -3.43
CA ILE A 141 1.71 9.15 -2.41
C ILE A 141 2.73 9.88 -1.53
N THR A 142 2.50 9.90 -0.24
CA THR A 142 3.33 10.62 0.73
C THR A 142 3.83 9.66 1.80
N ILE A 143 5.13 9.67 2.08
CA ILE A 143 5.73 8.92 3.17
C ILE A 143 6.47 9.91 4.05
N THR A 144 6.06 10.03 5.31
CA THR A 144 6.61 11.02 6.24
C THR A 144 7.38 10.38 7.38
N ASP A 145 7.11 9.11 7.69
CA ASP A 145 7.75 8.40 8.78
C ASP A 145 7.67 6.88 8.56
N GLY A 146 8.36 6.10 9.41
CA GLY A 146 8.38 4.64 9.44
C GLY A 146 9.50 4.00 8.62
N GLU A 147 9.58 2.68 8.74
CA GLU A 147 10.47 1.82 7.94
C GLU A 147 9.68 1.19 6.80
N VAL A 148 9.81 1.72 5.59
CA VAL A 148 9.00 1.29 4.44
C VAL A 148 9.83 0.51 3.44
N THR A 149 9.41 -0.73 3.16
CA THR A 149 9.91 -1.55 2.06
C THR A 149 8.83 -1.69 1.00
N ALA A 150 9.05 -1.14 -0.18
CA ALA A 150 8.11 -1.20 -1.29
C ALA A 150 8.74 -1.97 -2.47
N ILE A 151 8.15 -3.09 -2.81
CA ILE A 151 8.63 -4.00 -3.86
C ILE A 151 7.56 -4.09 -4.94
N GLY A 152 7.86 -3.57 -6.12
CA GLY A 152 7.02 -3.76 -7.30
C GLY A 152 7.10 -5.20 -7.83
N GLY A 153 6.03 -5.66 -8.44
CA GLY A 153 6.04 -6.90 -9.19
C GLY A 153 6.91 -6.79 -10.45
N LEU A 154 6.97 -7.83 -11.26
CA LEU A 154 7.87 -7.95 -12.42
C LEU A 154 7.85 -6.70 -13.33
N ASN A 155 6.69 -6.11 -13.55
CA ASN A 155 6.50 -4.91 -14.38
C ASN A 155 5.84 -3.75 -13.61
N GLY A 156 5.95 -3.73 -12.29
CA GLY A 156 5.41 -2.67 -11.45
C GLY A 156 6.49 -1.82 -10.79
N ALA A 157 6.17 -0.58 -10.49
CA ALA A 157 7.05 0.29 -9.72
C ALA A 157 7.13 -0.16 -8.26
N GLY A 158 8.24 0.08 -7.57
CA GLY A 158 8.27 -0.06 -6.12
C GLY A 158 7.24 0.88 -5.46
N ILE A 159 7.27 2.17 -5.85
CA ILE A 159 6.25 3.16 -5.51
C ILE A 159 5.85 3.88 -6.80
N GLY A 160 4.58 3.87 -7.16
CA GLY A 160 4.11 4.49 -8.39
C GLY A 160 3.01 3.71 -9.10
N GLY A 161 3.07 3.62 -10.43
CA GLY A 161 2.11 2.88 -11.24
C GLY A 161 2.44 1.40 -11.38
N GLY A 162 1.45 0.61 -11.75
CA GLY A 162 1.65 -0.75 -12.27
C GLY A 162 2.14 -0.74 -13.71
N ILE A 163 2.08 -1.90 -14.38
CA ILE A 163 2.45 -2.00 -15.80
C ILE A 163 1.68 -0.98 -16.65
N SER A 164 2.37 -0.34 -17.58
CA SER A 164 1.83 0.65 -18.53
C SER A 164 1.14 1.86 -17.84
N SER A 165 1.61 2.24 -16.68
CA SER A 165 1.01 3.32 -15.86
C SER A 165 2.07 4.19 -15.21
N LYS A 166 1.65 5.30 -14.60
CA LYS A 166 2.56 6.33 -14.10
C LYS A 166 2.52 6.47 -12.59
N GLY A 167 3.66 6.87 -12.03
CA GLY A 167 3.76 7.44 -10.69
C GLY A 167 3.84 8.96 -10.76
N GLU A 168 2.98 9.67 -10.06
CA GLU A 168 2.96 11.13 -10.04
C GLU A 168 2.86 11.67 -8.61
N LYS A 169 3.54 12.79 -8.33
CA LYS A 169 3.48 13.48 -7.03
C LYS A 169 3.78 12.55 -5.84
N ILE A 170 4.88 11.80 -5.95
CA ILE A 170 5.38 10.97 -4.87
C ILE A 170 6.31 11.83 -4.02
N SER A 171 6.03 11.94 -2.73
CA SER A 171 6.80 12.76 -1.78
C SER A 171 7.25 11.90 -0.61
N ILE A 172 8.54 12.02 -0.29
CA ILE A 172 9.14 11.35 0.86
C ILE A 172 9.82 12.43 1.69
N SER A 173 9.48 12.50 2.97
CA SER A 173 9.98 13.54 3.89
C SER A 173 10.03 12.99 5.31
N GLY A 174 10.50 13.81 6.27
CA GLY A 174 10.56 13.44 7.68
C GLY A 174 11.63 12.38 7.96
N ASP A 175 11.37 11.50 8.94
CA ASP A 175 12.32 10.50 9.43
C ASP A 175 12.14 9.11 8.80
N ALA A 176 11.45 9.05 7.67
CA ALA A 176 11.18 7.80 6.95
C ALA A 176 12.47 7.11 6.47
N THR A 177 12.57 5.81 6.71
CA THR A 177 13.60 4.94 6.14
C THR A 177 12.99 4.08 5.03
N LEU A 178 13.52 4.19 3.80
CA LEU A 178 12.96 3.52 2.64
C LEU A 178 13.90 2.50 2.00
N LYS A 179 13.29 1.36 1.62
CA LYS A 179 13.85 0.42 0.66
C LYS A 179 12.85 0.26 -0.47
N VAL A 180 13.18 0.75 -1.66
CA VAL A 180 12.28 0.71 -2.81
C VAL A 180 12.93 -0.10 -3.93
N GLN A 181 12.19 -1.05 -4.47
CA GLN A 181 12.62 -1.90 -5.57
C GLN A 181 11.52 -1.98 -6.62
N GLY A 182 11.78 -1.51 -7.82
CA GLY A 182 10.93 -1.76 -8.99
C GLY A 182 11.12 -3.17 -9.54
N GLY A 183 10.19 -3.60 -10.36
CA GLY A 183 10.30 -4.86 -11.09
C GLY A 183 11.45 -4.87 -12.11
N SER A 184 11.75 -6.05 -12.64
CA SER A 184 12.82 -6.28 -13.62
C SER A 184 12.31 -6.39 -15.06
N GLY A 185 11.03 -6.14 -15.31
CA GLY A 185 10.43 -6.21 -16.64
C GLY A 185 10.71 -4.98 -17.49
N ASP A 186 10.53 -5.11 -18.81
CA ASP A 186 10.89 -4.07 -19.79
C ASP A 186 9.89 -2.89 -19.88
N TYR A 187 8.80 -2.92 -19.13
CA TYR A 187 7.66 -1.98 -19.24
C TYR A 187 7.34 -1.24 -17.94
N TRP A 188 8.32 -0.59 -17.34
CA TRP A 188 8.01 0.20 -16.13
C TRP A 188 8.34 1.67 -16.29
N ASP A 189 7.43 2.53 -15.94
CA ASP A 189 7.55 3.98 -15.88
C ASP A 189 7.23 4.45 -14.46
N GLY A 190 8.13 4.23 -13.52
CA GLY A 190 7.96 4.67 -12.14
C GLY A 190 8.84 5.86 -11.80
N ALA A 191 8.25 7.02 -11.54
CA ALA A 191 8.97 8.20 -11.06
C ALA A 191 8.93 8.26 -9.53
N ILE A 192 10.08 8.28 -8.89
CA ILE A 192 10.22 8.60 -7.47
C ILE A 192 10.80 10.01 -7.36
N SER A 193 10.06 10.95 -6.74
CA SER A 193 10.58 12.25 -6.35
C SER A 193 10.85 12.27 -4.86
N ILE A 194 12.13 12.34 -4.48
CA ILE A 194 12.57 12.33 -3.08
C ILE A 194 12.97 13.75 -2.68
N ARG A 195 12.31 14.29 -1.64
CA ARG A 195 12.68 15.58 -1.04
C ARG A 195 12.74 15.43 0.49
N GLY A 196 13.91 15.58 1.07
CA GLY A 196 14.10 15.58 2.53
C GLY A 196 15.54 15.30 2.95
N SER A 197 15.92 15.69 4.16
CA SER A 197 17.30 15.69 4.65
C SER A 197 17.81 14.33 5.18
N GLN A 198 16.98 13.32 5.28
CA GLN A 198 17.35 12.01 5.86
C GLN A 198 16.81 10.80 5.07
N VAL A 199 16.66 10.90 3.78
CA VAL A 199 16.18 9.74 2.98
C VAL A 199 17.34 8.84 2.57
N LYS A 200 17.40 7.64 3.13
CA LYS A 200 18.27 6.56 2.61
C LYS A 200 17.50 5.76 1.56
N ALA A 201 17.46 6.24 0.34
CA ALA A 201 16.87 5.51 -0.76
C ALA A 201 17.93 4.65 -1.46
N ALA A 202 17.72 3.34 -1.49
CA ALA A 202 18.46 2.44 -2.35
C ALA A 202 17.58 2.07 -3.56
N CYS A 203 17.74 2.78 -4.66
CA CYS A 203 17.16 2.41 -5.95
C CYS A 203 18.12 1.42 -6.64
N ARG A 204 17.69 0.18 -6.85
CA ARG A 204 18.44 -0.75 -7.70
C ARG A 204 17.82 -0.71 -9.09
N LYS A 205 18.59 -0.18 -10.06
CA LYS A 205 18.27 -0.31 -11.47
C LYS A 205 18.49 -1.78 -11.84
N GLY A 206 17.46 -2.48 -12.29
CA GLY A 206 17.65 -3.76 -12.97
C GLY A 206 18.34 -3.52 -14.31
N TYR A 207 19.34 -4.32 -14.61
CA TYR A 207 19.96 -4.41 -15.93
C TYR A 207 19.13 -5.30 -16.81
#